data_ff6e44d9907476f15ec39d79e6e017d3
#
_entry.id   ff6e44d9907476f15ec39d79e6e017d3
#
_cell.length_a   1.000
_cell.length_b   1.000
_cell.length_c   1.000
_cell.angle_alpha   90.00
_cell.angle_beta   90.00
_cell.angle_gamma   90.00
#
_symmetry.space_group_name_H-M   'P 1'
#
loop_
_entity.id
_entity.type
_entity.pdbx_description
1 polymer ?
#
loop_
_entity_poly.entity_id
_entity_poly.type
_entity_poly.pdbx_seq_one_letter_code
_entity_poly.pdbx_strand_id
1 'polypeptide(L)'
;FPTRRSSDLALAYRRGLQVLVTGVCETDFSGYPDCRDDTMKAMQIALSLGMDRRLLIETPLMWIDKAETWALSFQLGQQSGVVGGGQALVDLIVEHTHTCYLGDRTHRHAWGYGCGTCPACELRARGWVGYSDQA
;
A
#
# COMPACT_ATOMS: atom_id res chain seq x y z
N PHE A 1 -10.23 4.76 12.43
CA PHE A 1 -8.89 4.37 11.96
C PHE A 1 -8.21 3.28 12.79
N PRO A 2 -8.42 3.14 14.10
CA PRO A 2 -7.83 2.06 14.89
C PRO A 2 -8.40 0.67 14.57
N THR A 3 -9.59 0.58 13.98
CA THR A 3 -10.37 -0.65 13.91
C THR A 3 -9.84 -1.71 12.95
N ARG A 4 -9.28 -1.33 11.79
CA ARG A 4 -8.75 -2.32 10.84
C ARG A 4 -7.46 -2.97 11.35
N ARG A 5 -6.53 -2.18 11.87
CA ARG A 5 -5.27 -2.70 12.43
C ARG A 5 -5.51 -3.57 13.66
N SER A 6 -6.52 -3.25 14.46
CA SER A 6 -6.92 -4.09 15.60
C SER A 6 -7.44 -5.46 15.15
N SER A 7 -8.19 -5.52 14.05
CA SER A 7 -8.68 -6.77 13.49
C SER A 7 -7.55 -7.63 12.93
N ASP A 8 -6.61 -7.02 12.19
CA ASP A 8 -5.46 -7.73 11.63
C ASP A 8 -4.55 -8.27 12.73
N LEU A 9 -4.34 -7.47 13.79
CA LEU A 9 -3.59 -7.89 14.97
C LEU A 9 -4.26 -9.05 15.71
N ALA A 10 -5.57 -8.98 15.93
CA ALA A 10 -6.32 -10.05 16.57
C ALA A 10 -6.27 -11.35 15.76
N LEU A 11 -6.34 -11.24 14.42
CA LEU A 11 -6.20 -12.39 13.53
C LEU A 11 -4.79 -12.97 13.57
N ALA A 12 -3.76 -12.11 13.54
CA ALA A 12 -2.37 -12.52 13.65
C ALA A 12 -2.11 -13.25 14.97
N TYR A 13 -2.60 -12.71 16.08
CA TYR A 13 -2.49 -13.34 17.40
C TYR A 13 -3.13 -14.72 17.43
N ARG A 14 -4.40 -14.82 16.97
CA ARG A 14 -5.13 -16.10 16.95
C ARG A 14 -4.50 -17.16 16.06
N ARG A 15 -3.89 -16.76 14.95
CA ARG A 15 -3.26 -17.65 13.97
C ARG A 15 -1.79 -17.92 14.25
N GLY A 16 -1.24 -17.36 15.29
CA GLY A 16 0.18 -17.55 15.60
C GLY A 16 1.14 -16.87 14.61
N LEU A 17 0.67 -15.86 13.85
CA LEU A 17 1.51 -15.12 12.90
C LEU A 17 2.48 -14.21 13.63
N GLN A 18 3.67 -14.06 13.09
CA GLN A 18 4.75 -13.26 13.68
C GLN A 18 5.04 -11.98 12.89
N VAL A 19 4.53 -11.89 11.66
CA VAL A 19 4.78 -10.76 10.77
C VAL A 19 3.45 -10.20 10.26
N LEU A 20 3.31 -8.89 10.35
CA LEU A 20 2.28 -8.11 9.66
C LEU A 20 2.96 -7.28 8.58
N VAL A 21 2.44 -7.31 7.36
CA VAL A 21 2.94 -6.48 6.26
C VAL A 21 1.91 -5.40 5.97
N THR A 22 2.35 -4.14 5.90
CA THR A 22 1.48 -3.01 5.57
C THR A 22 2.09 -2.14 4.46
N GLY A 23 1.22 -1.60 3.61
CA GLY A 23 1.59 -0.71 2.50
C GLY A 23 1.64 0.77 2.88
N VAL A 24 1.87 1.09 4.16
CA VAL A 24 2.07 2.48 4.57
C VAL A 24 3.36 3.05 4.00
N CYS A 25 3.37 4.36 3.77
CA CYS A 25 4.48 5.07 3.15
C CYS A 25 4.56 6.47 3.74
N GLU A 26 5.76 6.92 4.05
CA GLU A 26 6.03 8.26 4.58
C GLU A 26 6.29 9.26 3.47
N THR A 27 6.87 8.82 2.35
CA THR A 27 7.29 9.65 1.22
C THR A 27 6.14 10.24 0.40
N ASP A 28 4.96 9.67 0.48
CA ASP A 28 3.77 10.16 -0.24
C ASP A 28 3.20 11.48 0.32
N PHE A 29 3.75 11.99 1.42
CA PHE A 29 3.25 13.20 2.09
C PHE A 29 1.73 13.21 2.31
N SER A 30 1.15 12.06 2.59
CA SER A 30 -0.29 11.93 2.84
C SER A 30 -0.75 12.67 4.10
N GLY A 31 0.21 13.14 4.91
CA GLY A 31 -0.05 13.91 6.13
C GLY A 31 -0.55 13.08 7.32
N TYR A 32 -0.68 11.78 7.17
CA TYR A 32 -1.15 10.90 8.24
C TYR A 32 -0.01 10.50 9.19
N PRO A 33 -0.02 10.96 10.46
CA PRO A 33 1.04 10.62 11.42
C PRO A 33 1.17 9.12 11.69
N ASP A 34 0.07 8.38 11.55
CA ASP A 34 0.01 6.94 11.76
C ASP A 34 0.61 6.11 10.61
N CYS A 35 1.02 6.75 9.51
CA CYS A 35 1.74 6.11 8.41
C CYS A 35 3.25 6.29 8.48
N ARG A 36 3.76 7.04 9.45
CA ARG A 36 5.19 7.32 9.60
C ARG A 36 5.96 6.10 10.11
N ASP A 37 7.21 6.00 9.70
CA ASP A 37 8.12 4.93 10.10
C ASP A 37 8.27 4.81 11.62
N ASP A 38 8.48 5.94 12.30
CA ASP A 38 8.58 5.98 13.77
C ASP A 38 7.30 5.48 14.44
N THR A 39 6.12 5.78 13.88
CA THR A 39 4.84 5.28 14.40
C THR A 39 4.74 3.76 14.25
N MET A 40 5.17 3.21 13.11
CA MET A 40 5.18 1.76 12.87
C MET A 40 6.13 1.06 13.85
N LYS A 41 7.33 1.59 14.05
CA LYS A 41 8.32 1.06 15.02
C LYS A 41 7.83 1.12 16.46
N ALA A 42 7.27 2.26 16.88
CA ALA A 42 6.71 2.40 18.21
C ALA A 42 5.53 1.45 18.46
N MET A 43 4.67 1.29 17.47
CA MET A 43 3.54 0.35 17.52
C MET A 43 4.04 -1.10 17.63
N GLN A 44 5.02 -1.50 16.83
CA GLN A 44 5.62 -2.84 16.90
C GLN A 44 6.15 -3.15 18.29
N ILE A 45 6.87 -2.21 18.91
CA ILE A 45 7.42 -2.37 20.27
C ILE A 45 6.29 -2.49 21.28
N ALA A 46 5.32 -1.57 21.26
CA ALA A 46 4.20 -1.57 22.19
C ALA A 46 3.38 -2.86 22.13
N LEU A 47 3.10 -3.33 20.92
CA LEU A 47 2.34 -4.56 20.69
C LEU A 47 3.12 -5.80 21.13
N SER A 48 4.42 -5.86 20.83
CA SER A 48 5.27 -6.98 21.24
C SER A 48 5.35 -7.10 22.76
N LEU A 49 5.51 -5.97 23.47
CA LEU A 49 5.53 -5.94 24.94
C LEU A 49 4.15 -6.26 25.53
N GLY A 50 3.08 -5.65 25.01
CA GLY A 50 1.73 -5.83 25.55
C GLY A 50 1.16 -7.24 25.36
N MET A 51 1.62 -7.96 24.33
CA MET A 51 1.20 -9.34 24.05
C MET A 51 2.17 -10.41 24.57
N ASP A 52 3.27 -9.98 25.22
CA ASP A 52 4.37 -10.86 25.61
C ASP A 52 4.82 -11.79 24.47
N ARG A 53 4.90 -11.22 23.27
CA ARG A 53 5.17 -11.99 22.06
C ARG A 53 5.82 -11.12 20.99
N ARG A 54 6.88 -11.63 20.35
CA ARG A 54 7.51 -10.92 19.25
C ARG A 54 6.59 -10.83 18.04
N LEU A 55 6.27 -9.60 17.65
CA LEU A 55 5.56 -9.24 16.42
C LEU A 55 6.45 -8.31 15.60
N LEU A 56 6.55 -8.56 14.30
CA LEU A 56 7.22 -7.67 13.34
C LEU A 56 6.15 -6.97 12.49
N ILE A 57 6.35 -5.69 12.25
CA ILE A 57 5.55 -4.91 11.29
C ILE A 57 6.49 -4.52 10.15
N GLU A 58 6.31 -5.14 8.99
CA GLU A 58 7.08 -4.84 7.80
C GLU A 58 6.36 -3.80 6.93
N THR A 59 7.11 -2.83 6.46
CA THR A 59 6.62 -1.69 5.69
C THR A 59 7.41 -1.52 4.40
N PRO A 60 7.28 -2.46 3.44
CA PRO A 60 8.14 -2.50 2.26
C PRO A 60 8.02 -1.28 1.33
N LEU A 61 6.97 -0.49 1.49
CA LEU A 61 6.74 0.71 0.69
C LEU A 61 7.09 2.01 1.44
N MET A 62 7.67 1.94 2.64
CA MET A 62 7.86 3.09 3.53
C MET A 62 8.58 4.26 2.87
N TRP A 63 9.60 3.98 2.06
CA TRP A 63 10.54 4.96 1.52
C TRP A 63 10.45 5.16 0.01
N ILE A 64 9.43 4.59 -0.62
CA ILE A 64 9.18 4.75 -2.06
C ILE A 64 7.91 5.56 -2.30
N ASP A 65 7.92 6.38 -3.36
CA ASP A 65 6.76 7.16 -3.75
C ASP A 65 5.75 6.35 -4.59
N LYS A 66 4.68 6.99 -5.03
CA LYS A 66 3.65 6.31 -5.83
C LYS A 66 4.11 5.93 -7.24
N ALA A 67 5.01 6.69 -7.84
CA ALA A 67 5.58 6.34 -9.15
C ALA A 67 6.49 5.11 -9.02
N GLU A 68 7.34 5.10 -8.00
CA GLU A 68 8.20 3.97 -7.66
C GLU A 68 7.38 2.72 -7.27
N THR A 69 6.22 2.90 -6.61
CA THR A 69 5.31 1.78 -6.30
C THR A 69 4.74 1.14 -7.58
N TRP A 70 4.39 1.95 -8.59
CA TRP A 70 3.97 1.44 -9.89
C TRP A 70 5.13 0.71 -10.61
N ALA A 71 6.33 1.30 -10.61
CA ALA A 71 7.53 0.68 -11.19
C ALA A 71 7.88 -0.65 -10.50
N LEU A 72 7.81 -0.70 -9.17
CA LEU A 72 8.00 -1.92 -8.40
C LEU A 72 6.99 -3.01 -8.80
N SER A 73 5.73 -2.64 -9.00
CA SER A 73 4.69 -3.58 -9.45
C SER A 73 5.03 -4.19 -10.81
N PHE A 74 5.47 -3.36 -11.75
CA PHE A 74 5.93 -3.83 -13.06
C PHE A 74 7.13 -4.79 -12.94
N GLN A 75 8.14 -4.43 -12.16
CA GLN A 75 9.34 -5.25 -11.94
C GLN A 75 9.00 -6.61 -11.31
N LEU A 76 8.13 -6.63 -10.29
CA LEU A 76 7.68 -7.87 -9.66
C LEU A 76 6.90 -8.77 -10.64
N GLY A 77 6.07 -8.18 -11.48
CA GLY A 77 5.39 -8.90 -12.54
C GLY A 77 6.37 -9.51 -13.56
N GLN A 78 7.43 -8.78 -13.94
CA GLN A 78 8.49 -9.33 -14.80
C GLN A 78 9.21 -10.52 -14.15
N GLN A 79 9.49 -10.43 -12.85
CA GLN A 79 10.18 -11.48 -12.08
C GLN A 79 9.32 -12.74 -11.89
N SER A 80 8.01 -12.66 -12.11
CA SER A 80 7.09 -13.80 -11.96
C SER A 80 7.34 -14.95 -12.96
N GLY A 81 8.14 -14.72 -14.00
CA GLY A 81 8.38 -15.68 -15.08
C GLY A 81 7.24 -15.81 -16.09
N VAL A 82 6.17 -15.03 -15.92
CA VAL A 82 5.06 -14.98 -16.87
C VAL A 82 5.40 -14.04 -18.03
N VAL A 83 5.22 -14.49 -19.26
CA VAL A 83 5.42 -13.65 -20.45
C VAL A 83 4.48 -12.44 -20.38
N GLY A 84 5.05 -11.24 -20.49
CA GLY A 84 4.29 -9.99 -20.31
C GLY A 84 3.85 -9.71 -18.88
N GLY A 85 4.37 -10.46 -17.89
CA GLY A 85 3.94 -10.39 -16.48
C GLY A 85 4.04 -9.01 -15.84
N GLY A 86 5.00 -8.18 -16.26
CA GLY A 86 5.11 -6.78 -15.79
C GLY A 86 3.85 -5.98 -16.09
N GLN A 87 3.46 -5.92 -17.36
CA GLN A 87 2.25 -5.21 -17.77
C GLN A 87 0.98 -5.87 -17.21
N ALA A 88 0.93 -7.20 -17.22
CA ALA A 88 -0.22 -7.94 -16.70
C ALA A 88 -0.48 -7.62 -15.21
N LEU A 89 0.57 -7.47 -14.39
CA LEU A 89 0.40 -7.09 -12.99
C LEU A 89 -0.05 -5.64 -12.84
N VAL A 90 0.47 -4.72 -13.63
CA VAL A 90 0.03 -3.32 -13.64
C VAL A 90 -1.44 -3.23 -14.04
N ASP A 91 -1.87 -3.93 -15.10
CA ASP A 91 -3.26 -3.95 -15.55
C ASP A 91 -4.20 -4.54 -14.49
N LEU A 92 -3.78 -5.58 -13.80
CA LEU A 92 -4.52 -6.17 -12.68
C LEU A 92 -4.70 -5.16 -11.53
N ILE A 93 -3.65 -4.41 -11.20
CA ILE A 93 -3.72 -3.36 -10.16
C ILE A 93 -4.65 -2.23 -10.61
N VAL A 94 -4.55 -1.77 -11.85
CA VAL A 94 -5.43 -0.74 -12.41
C VAL A 94 -6.89 -1.16 -12.33
N GLU A 95 -7.21 -2.40 -12.70
CA GLU A 95 -8.60 -2.88 -12.79
C GLU A 95 -9.18 -3.25 -11.41
N HIS A 96 -8.40 -3.90 -10.55
CA HIS A 96 -8.94 -4.56 -9.35
C HIS A 96 -8.60 -3.88 -8.03
N THR A 97 -7.74 -2.84 -8.01
CA THR A 97 -7.45 -2.11 -6.79
C THR A 97 -8.18 -0.78 -6.71
N HIS A 98 -8.41 -0.31 -5.49
CA HIS A 98 -9.19 0.90 -5.26
C HIS A 98 -8.64 1.71 -4.08
N THR A 99 -8.45 3.02 -4.29
CA THR A 99 -7.94 3.94 -3.25
C THR A 99 -8.87 5.13 -2.98
N CYS A 100 -9.88 5.35 -3.80
CA CYS A 100 -10.80 6.48 -3.69
C CYS A 100 -11.53 6.50 -2.34
N TYR A 101 -11.50 7.62 -1.63
CA TYR A 101 -12.18 7.77 -0.33
C TYR A 101 -13.70 7.75 -0.44
N LEU A 102 -14.24 8.09 -1.61
CA LEU A 102 -15.69 8.07 -1.88
C LEU A 102 -16.19 6.70 -2.35
N GLY A 103 -15.29 5.73 -2.55
CA GLY A 103 -15.66 4.41 -3.05
C GLY A 103 -16.12 4.40 -4.52
N ASP A 104 -15.85 5.46 -5.28
CA ASP A 104 -16.32 5.60 -6.65
C ASP A 104 -15.64 4.61 -7.60
N ARG A 105 -16.41 3.74 -8.21
CA ARG A 105 -16.00 2.81 -9.25
C ARG A 105 -16.72 3.04 -10.59
N THR A 106 -17.42 4.17 -10.72
CA THR A 106 -18.13 4.51 -11.97
C THR A 106 -17.24 5.28 -12.95
N HIS A 107 -16.27 6.04 -12.42
CA HIS A 107 -15.33 6.80 -13.24
C HIS A 107 -14.01 6.03 -13.38
N ARG A 108 -13.63 5.72 -14.61
CA ARG A 108 -12.39 5.02 -14.94
C ARG A 108 -11.37 6.01 -15.53
N HIS A 109 -10.18 5.97 -14.97
CA HIS A 109 -9.00 6.73 -15.41
C HIS A 109 -7.91 5.78 -15.90
N ALA A 110 -6.81 6.29 -16.45
CA ALA A 110 -5.66 5.48 -16.84
C ALA A 110 -5.05 4.70 -15.66
N TRP A 111 -5.13 5.25 -14.46
CA TRP A 111 -4.62 4.67 -13.21
C TRP A 111 -5.65 3.81 -12.45
N GLY A 112 -6.84 3.58 -13.00
CA GLY A 112 -7.91 2.80 -12.39
C GLY A 112 -9.15 3.60 -12.03
N TYR A 113 -9.99 3.08 -11.12
CA TYR A 113 -11.28 3.68 -10.77
C TYR A 113 -11.16 4.66 -9.60
N GLY A 114 -11.94 5.74 -9.64
CA GLY A 114 -12.04 6.72 -8.56
C GLY A 114 -12.68 8.03 -9.00
N CYS A 115 -13.08 8.88 -8.05
CA CYS A 115 -13.71 10.17 -8.30
C CYS A 115 -12.77 11.20 -9.00
N GLY A 116 -11.46 10.97 -8.99
CA GLY A 116 -10.46 11.86 -9.59
C GLY A 116 -10.10 13.09 -8.76
N THR A 117 -10.87 13.44 -7.71
CA THR A 117 -10.76 14.71 -6.98
C THR A 117 -10.45 14.58 -5.50
N CYS A 118 -10.57 13.40 -4.90
CA CYS A 118 -10.17 13.24 -3.51
C CYS A 118 -8.64 13.10 -3.39
N PRO A 119 -8.06 13.41 -2.21
CA PRO A 119 -6.60 13.37 -2.03
C PRO A 119 -5.95 12.05 -2.44
N ALA A 120 -6.62 10.92 -2.18
CA ALA A 120 -6.11 9.61 -2.58
C ALA A 120 -6.10 9.39 -4.11
N CYS A 121 -7.11 9.92 -4.82
CA CYS A 121 -7.16 9.88 -6.28
C CYS A 121 -6.09 10.79 -6.90
N GLU A 122 -5.92 11.99 -6.37
CA GLU A 122 -4.89 12.93 -6.84
C GLU A 122 -3.48 12.35 -6.65
N LEU A 123 -3.22 11.73 -5.49
CA LEU A 123 -1.93 11.10 -5.20
C LEU A 123 -1.68 9.91 -6.16
N ARG A 124 -2.69 9.09 -6.39
CA ARG A 124 -2.60 7.95 -7.31
C ARG A 124 -2.37 8.41 -8.76
N ALA A 125 -3.09 9.46 -9.19
CA ALA A 125 -2.95 10.04 -10.52
C ALA A 125 -1.54 10.61 -10.75
N ARG A 126 -1.01 11.38 -9.80
CA ARG A 126 0.37 11.91 -9.86
C ARG A 126 1.42 10.80 -9.96
N GLY A 127 1.27 9.76 -9.15
CA GLY A 127 2.16 8.59 -9.21
C GLY A 127 2.09 7.87 -10.55
N TRP A 128 0.89 7.76 -11.14
CA TRP A 128 0.72 7.18 -12.47
C TRP A 128 1.45 7.99 -13.56
N VAL A 129 1.30 9.33 -13.54
CA VAL A 129 2.00 10.21 -14.49
C VAL A 129 3.52 10.03 -14.33
N GLY A 130 4.05 10.11 -13.11
CA GLY A 130 5.47 9.92 -12.88
C GLY A 130 6.02 8.57 -13.32
N TYR A 131 5.22 7.51 -13.22
CA TYR A 131 5.55 6.19 -13.73
C TYR A 131 5.53 6.14 -15.26
N SER A 132 4.47 6.68 -15.89
CA SER A 132 4.28 6.64 -17.34
C SER A 132 5.33 7.46 -18.09
N ASP A 133 5.83 8.54 -17.50
CA ASP A 133 6.89 9.39 -18.05
C ASP A 133 8.27 8.74 -18.05
N GLN A 134 8.44 7.66 -17.27
CA GLN A 134 9.69 6.91 -17.15
C GLN A 134 9.70 5.59 -17.93
N ALA A 135 8.53 5.16 -18.42
CA ALA A 135 8.35 3.91 -19.14
C ALA A 135 8.51 4.09 -20.65
#